data_dc48b975e034312f348290b00457248e
#
_entry.id   dc48b975e034312f348290b00457248e
#
_cell.length_a   1.000
_cell.length_b   1.000
_cell.length_c   1.000
_cell.angle_alpha   90.00
_cell.angle_beta   90.00
_cell.angle_gamma   90.00
#
_symmetry.space_group_name_H-M   'P 1'
#
loop_
_entity.id
_entity.type
_entity.pdbx_description
1 polymer ?
#
loop_
_entity_poly.entity_id
_entity_poly.type
_entity_poly.pdbx_seq_one_letter_code
_entity_poly.pdbx_strand_id
1 'polypeptide(L)'
;GKIHFWLTVIGFNGTFLVQHRLGDEGMPRRYADYLPTDGFTGLNQFSTIFSFILGIGFLPFIWNVFKSFRYGEIVTVDDPWGYGNPLEWATSCPPPTHNFTSLPRIRSERPAFELHHPQMVEKMRAEAHIGRQI
;
A
#
# COMPACT_ATOMS: atom_id res chain seq x y z
N GLY A 1 11.18 1.52 2.34
CA GLY A 1 9.75 1.74 2.09
C GLY A 1 9.26 3.10 2.61
N LYS A 2 9.42 3.44 3.91
CA LYS A 2 8.82 4.65 4.52
C LYS A 2 9.28 5.96 3.86
N ILE A 3 10.57 6.12 3.55
CA ILE A 3 11.09 7.32 2.89
C ILE A 3 10.48 7.47 1.50
N HIS A 4 10.48 6.41 0.70
CA HIS A 4 9.82 6.39 -0.61
C HIS A 4 8.36 6.79 -0.51
N PHE A 5 7.61 6.20 0.43
CA PHE A 5 6.19 6.50 0.64
C PHE A 5 5.95 8.00 0.89
N TRP A 6 6.66 8.59 1.84
CA TRP A 6 6.44 10.01 2.18
C TRP A 6 6.85 10.97 1.07
N LEU A 7 7.99 10.73 0.41
CA LEU A 7 8.41 11.54 -0.73
C LEU A 7 7.40 11.44 -1.88
N THR A 8 6.86 10.24 -2.13
CA THR A 8 5.84 10.03 -3.17
C THR A 8 4.53 10.74 -2.81
N VAL A 9 4.02 10.59 -1.59
CA VAL A 9 2.78 11.25 -1.15
C VAL A 9 2.90 12.77 -1.22
N ILE A 10 3.98 13.34 -0.69
CA ILE A 10 4.20 14.79 -0.71
C ILE A 10 4.40 15.28 -2.14
N GLY A 11 5.29 14.65 -2.90
CA GLY A 11 5.58 15.04 -4.27
C GLY A 11 4.37 14.91 -5.20
N PHE A 12 3.61 13.81 -5.10
CA PHE A 12 2.40 13.59 -5.89
C PHE A 12 1.33 14.65 -5.60
N ASN A 13 0.99 14.85 -4.33
CA ASN A 13 -0.04 15.82 -3.97
C ASN A 13 0.39 17.25 -4.33
N GLY A 14 1.63 17.64 -4.05
CA GLY A 14 2.13 18.98 -4.41
C GLY A 14 2.17 19.21 -5.92
N THR A 15 2.43 18.18 -6.71
CA THR A 15 2.42 18.29 -8.18
C THR A 15 0.98 18.37 -8.71
N PHE A 16 0.11 17.45 -8.35
CA PHE A 16 -1.17 17.27 -9.05
C PHE A 16 -2.33 18.07 -8.45
N LEU A 17 -2.37 18.32 -7.14
CA LEU A 17 -3.43 19.16 -6.56
C LEU A 17 -3.36 20.59 -7.07
N VAL A 18 -2.15 21.11 -7.26
CA VAL A 18 -1.95 22.45 -7.83
C VAL A 18 -2.44 22.54 -9.27
N GLN A 19 -2.37 21.47 -10.04
CA GLN A 19 -2.89 21.45 -11.42
C GLN A 19 -4.41 21.61 -11.46
N HIS A 20 -5.14 21.12 -10.44
CA HIS A 20 -6.59 21.38 -10.34
C HIS A 20 -6.87 22.88 -10.14
N ARG A 21 -6.09 23.53 -9.26
CA ARG A 21 -6.23 24.97 -9.02
C ARG A 21 -5.90 25.79 -10.26
N LEU A 22 -4.85 25.43 -10.99
CA LEU A 22 -4.51 26.05 -12.28
C LEU A 22 -5.67 25.95 -13.28
N GLY A 23 -6.34 24.78 -13.31
CA GLY A 23 -7.53 24.58 -14.13
C GLY A 23 -8.71 25.47 -13.73
N ASP A 24 -8.94 25.64 -12.42
CA ASP A 24 -9.98 26.53 -11.89
C ASP A 24 -9.68 28.00 -12.18
N GLU A 25 -8.40 28.39 -12.22
CA GLU A 25 -7.95 29.75 -12.60
C GLU A 25 -7.96 29.95 -14.12
N GLY A 26 -8.35 28.94 -14.91
CA GLY A 26 -8.58 29.08 -16.36
C GLY A 26 -7.41 28.62 -17.23
N MET A 27 -6.38 27.95 -16.67
CA MET A 27 -5.29 27.41 -17.47
C MET A 27 -5.78 26.24 -18.35
N PRO A 28 -5.73 26.33 -19.69
CA PRO A 28 -6.16 25.26 -20.59
C PRO A 28 -5.25 24.01 -20.48
N ARG A 29 -5.79 22.86 -20.84
CA ARG A 29 -5.03 21.62 -20.94
C ARG A 29 -4.01 21.67 -22.08
N ARG A 30 -2.88 21.00 -21.88
CA ARG A 30 -1.87 20.76 -22.94
C ARG A 30 -1.24 22.02 -23.50
N TYR A 31 -1.18 23.07 -22.70
CA TYR A 31 -0.47 24.29 -23.06
C TYR A 31 1.04 24.05 -22.95
N ALA A 32 1.74 24.41 -24.01
CA ALA A 32 3.22 24.35 -24.02
C ALA A 32 3.84 25.61 -23.41
N ASP A 33 3.12 26.74 -23.48
CA ASP A 33 3.57 28.03 -22.99
C ASP A 33 2.38 28.92 -22.58
N TYR A 34 2.62 29.96 -21.78
CA TYR A 34 1.63 30.93 -21.31
C TYR A 34 2.30 32.27 -21.07
N LEU A 35 1.53 33.36 -21.13
CA LEU A 35 2.08 34.70 -20.91
C LEU A 35 2.36 34.95 -19.42
N PRO A 36 3.42 35.68 -19.06
CA PRO A 36 3.72 36.05 -17.68
C PRO A 36 2.57 36.82 -16.99
N THR A 37 1.75 37.50 -17.77
CA THR A 37 0.57 38.24 -17.32
C THR A 37 -0.60 37.34 -16.92
N ASP A 38 -0.61 36.08 -17.32
CA ASP A 38 -1.72 35.14 -17.02
C ASP A 38 -1.72 34.66 -15.55
N GLY A 39 -0.65 34.94 -14.79
CA GLY A 39 -0.58 34.65 -13.36
C GLY A 39 -0.27 33.20 -13.00
N PHE A 40 -0.10 32.31 -13.97
CA PHE A 40 0.09 30.86 -13.73
C PHE A 40 1.51 30.45 -13.31
N THR A 41 2.49 31.36 -13.42
CA THR A 41 3.92 31.07 -13.22
C THR A 41 4.22 30.50 -11.82
N GLY A 42 3.68 31.11 -10.76
CA GLY A 42 3.96 30.70 -9.39
C GLY A 42 3.47 29.27 -9.09
N LEU A 43 2.25 28.95 -9.52
CA LEU A 43 1.67 27.62 -9.30
C LEU A 43 2.37 26.54 -10.15
N ASN A 44 2.77 26.88 -11.39
CA ASN A 44 3.55 25.97 -12.23
C ASN A 44 4.95 25.71 -11.66
N GLN A 45 5.63 26.73 -11.13
CA GLN A 45 6.91 26.56 -10.44
C GLN A 45 6.78 25.69 -9.20
N PHE A 46 5.75 25.91 -8.39
CA PHE A 46 5.43 25.07 -7.25
C PHE A 46 5.24 23.62 -7.68
N SER A 47 4.39 23.35 -8.66
CA SER A 47 4.17 22.01 -9.23
C SER A 47 5.47 21.37 -9.69
N THR A 48 6.35 22.14 -10.35
CA THR A 48 7.64 21.66 -10.83
C THR A 48 8.58 21.25 -9.70
N ILE A 49 8.66 22.03 -8.62
CA ILE A 49 9.46 21.69 -7.44
C ILE A 49 9.00 20.37 -6.85
N PHE A 50 7.68 20.17 -6.70
CA PHE A 50 7.14 18.93 -6.15
C PHE A 50 7.28 17.74 -7.11
N SER A 51 7.31 17.97 -8.42
CA SER A 51 7.62 16.90 -9.38
C SER A 51 9.05 16.38 -9.24
N PHE A 52 10.03 17.25 -8.92
CA PHE A 52 11.38 16.82 -8.58
C PHE A 52 11.42 16.01 -7.28
N ILE A 53 10.66 16.40 -6.24
CA ILE A 53 10.53 15.62 -5.01
C ILE A 53 9.96 14.24 -5.31
N LEU A 54 8.94 14.16 -6.16
CA LEU A 54 8.35 12.91 -6.62
C LEU A 54 9.39 12.04 -7.34
N GLY A 55 10.16 12.63 -8.26
CA GLY A 55 11.25 11.95 -8.97
C GLY A 55 12.33 11.41 -8.03
N ILE A 56 12.80 12.22 -7.10
CA ILE A 56 13.77 11.81 -6.07
C ILE A 56 13.21 10.68 -5.21
N GLY A 57 11.91 10.66 -4.97
CA GLY A 57 11.23 9.58 -4.23
C GLY A 57 11.44 8.18 -4.84
N PHE A 58 11.71 8.07 -6.15
CA PHE A 58 12.02 6.78 -6.79
C PHE A 58 13.40 6.23 -6.42
N LEU A 59 14.36 7.07 -6.04
CA LEU A 59 15.70 6.59 -5.68
C LEU A 59 15.71 5.63 -4.47
N PRO A 60 15.03 5.93 -3.35
CA PRO A 60 14.89 4.98 -2.25
C PRO A 60 14.16 3.68 -2.65
N PHE A 61 13.22 3.74 -3.59
CA PHE A 61 12.53 2.55 -4.10
C PHE A 61 13.51 1.66 -4.86
N ILE A 62 14.23 2.21 -5.84
CA ILE A 62 15.23 1.47 -6.63
C ILE A 62 16.28 0.85 -5.70
N TRP A 63 16.80 1.64 -4.76
CA TRP A 63 17.74 1.14 -3.77
C TRP A 63 17.17 -0.03 -2.95
N ASN A 64 15.91 0.08 -2.51
CA ASN A 64 15.25 -0.98 -1.74
C ASN A 64 15.09 -2.26 -2.56
N VAL A 65 14.75 -2.17 -3.85
CA VAL A 65 14.67 -3.33 -4.75
C VAL A 65 16.01 -4.04 -4.83
N PHE A 66 17.10 -3.32 -5.14
CA PHE A 66 18.43 -3.92 -5.22
C PHE A 66 18.90 -4.51 -3.89
N LYS A 67 18.68 -3.78 -2.79
CA LYS A 67 19.03 -4.26 -1.45
C LYS A 67 18.26 -5.52 -1.07
N SER A 68 16.95 -5.54 -1.30
CA SER A 68 16.10 -6.69 -0.97
C SER A 68 16.45 -7.90 -1.84
N PHE A 69 16.71 -7.69 -3.12
CA PHE A 69 17.11 -8.78 -4.02
C PHE A 69 18.47 -9.39 -3.64
N ARG A 70 19.41 -8.56 -3.20
CA ARG A 70 20.78 -9.03 -2.89
C ARG A 70 20.95 -9.54 -1.47
N TYR A 71 20.24 -8.93 -0.50
CA TYR A 71 20.45 -9.13 0.93
C TYR A 71 19.16 -9.36 1.72
N GLY A 72 18.02 -9.50 1.05
CA GLY A 72 16.74 -9.76 1.70
C GLY A 72 16.71 -11.16 2.29
N GLU A 73 16.17 -11.29 3.48
CA GLU A 73 15.85 -12.59 4.07
C GLU A 73 14.70 -13.24 3.29
N ILE A 74 14.84 -14.55 3.06
CA ILE A 74 13.77 -15.34 2.43
C ILE A 74 12.68 -15.55 3.47
N VAL A 75 11.46 -15.12 3.14
CA VAL A 75 10.28 -15.37 3.97
C VAL A 75 9.94 -16.87 3.91
N THR A 76 9.91 -17.53 5.08
CA THR A 76 9.63 -18.96 5.22
C THR A 76 8.34 -19.25 5.99
N VAL A 77 7.69 -18.19 6.51
CA VAL A 77 6.43 -18.30 7.25
C VAL A 77 5.25 -17.94 6.35
N ASP A 78 4.13 -18.58 6.56
CA ASP A 78 2.91 -18.41 5.77
C ASP A 78 2.23 -17.04 5.95
N ASP A 79 2.29 -16.45 7.14
CA ASP A 79 1.77 -15.11 7.43
C ASP A 79 2.84 -14.24 8.11
N PRO A 80 3.76 -13.61 7.34
CA PRO A 80 4.89 -12.87 7.89
C PRO A 80 4.50 -11.61 8.67
N TRP A 81 3.26 -11.11 8.50
CA TRP A 81 2.75 -9.94 9.22
C TRP A 81 1.82 -10.31 10.38
N GLY A 82 1.33 -11.55 10.46
CA GLY A 82 0.44 -12.01 11.51
C GLY A 82 -1.00 -11.45 11.45
N TYR A 83 -1.41 -10.92 10.30
CA TYR A 83 -2.73 -10.31 10.08
C TYR A 83 -3.56 -10.98 8.98
N GLY A 84 -3.07 -12.10 8.45
CA GLY A 84 -3.71 -12.83 7.38
C GLY A 84 -5.07 -13.40 7.81
N ASN A 85 -6.14 -13.04 7.10
CA ASN A 85 -7.48 -13.56 7.34
C ASN A 85 -7.87 -14.61 6.29
N PRO A 86 -7.72 -14.33 4.96
CA PRO A 86 -8.17 -15.24 3.92
C PRO A 86 -7.24 -16.45 3.76
N LEU A 87 -7.73 -17.42 2.99
CA LEU A 87 -7.12 -18.74 2.82
C LEU A 87 -5.71 -18.71 2.23
N GLU A 88 -5.40 -17.72 1.41
CA GLU A 88 -4.08 -17.54 0.79
C GLU A 88 -2.93 -17.37 1.81
N TRP A 89 -3.23 -16.91 3.01
CA TRP A 89 -2.26 -16.80 4.12
C TRP A 89 -2.15 -18.09 4.95
N ALA A 90 -2.83 -19.15 4.56
CA ALA A 90 -2.79 -20.46 5.20
C ALA A 90 -1.99 -21.49 4.38
N THR A 91 -1.13 -21.05 3.47
CA THR A 91 -0.23 -21.89 2.69
C THR A 91 1.22 -21.62 3.03
N SER A 92 2.10 -22.56 2.70
CA SER A 92 3.55 -22.40 2.92
C SER A 92 4.15 -21.25 2.10
N CYS A 93 5.25 -20.69 2.56
CA CYS A 93 6.04 -19.71 1.80
C CYS A 93 7.43 -20.33 1.47
N PRO A 94 7.81 -20.42 0.17
CA PRO A 94 7.02 -20.12 -1.02
C PRO A 94 5.83 -21.06 -1.20
N PRO A 95 4.74 -20.61 -1.86
CA PRO A 95 3.58 -21.46 -2.12
C PRO A 95 3.93 -22.56 -3.13
N PRO A 96 3.35 -23.75 -2.99
CA PRO A 96 3.54 -24.84 -3.96
C PRO A 96 2.85 -24.52 -5.29
N THR A 97 3.14 -25.29 -6.35
CA THR A 97 2.67 -25.07 -7.72
C THR A 97 1.13 -24.93 -7.83
N HIS A 98 0.37 -25.61 -6.97
CA HIS A 98 -1.09 -25.55 -6.90
C HIS A 98 -1.60 -24.78 -5.68
N ASN A 99 -0.80 -23.90 -5.11
CA ASN A 99 -1.05 -23.06 -3.94
C ASN A 99 -1.16 -23.85 -2.61
N PHE A 100 -1.63 -25.07 -2.60
CA PHE A 100 -1.77 -25.89 -1.39
C PHE A 100 -1.31 -27.32 -1.64
N THR A 101 -0.56 -27.87 -0.70
CA THR A 101 -0.28 -29.32 -0.63
C THR A 101 -1.44 -30.07 0.01
N SER A 102 -2.12 -29.43 0.97
CA SER A 102 -3.35 -29.89 1.61
C SER A 102 -4.20 -28.69 1.97
N LEU A 103 -5.50 -28.77 1.71
CA LEU A 103 -6.42 -27.68 2.09
C LEU A 103 -6.68 -27.73 3.60
N PRO A 104 -6.48 -26.62 4.33
CA PRO A 104 -6.88 -26.52 5.72
C PRO A 104 -8.41 -26.57 5.82
N ARG A 105 -8.92 -26.98 6.98
CA ARG A 105 -10.36 -27.04 7.22
C ARG A 105 -10.95 -25.62 7.30
N ILE A 106 -11.77 -25.27 6.33
CA ILE A 106 -12.45 -23.97 6.25
C ILE A 106 -13.73 -24.04 7.08
N ARG A 107 -13.85 -23.18 8.10
CA ARG A 107 -15.03 -23.11 8.99
C ARG A 107 -15.66 -21.72 9.03
N SER A 108 -14.99 -20.68 8.52
CA SER A 108 -15.43 -19.31 8.51
C SER A 108 -14.88 -18.56 7.29
N GLU A 109 -15.20 -17.28 7.18
CA GLU A 109 -14.66 -16.35 6.20
C GLU A 109 -13.19 -15.97 6.46
N ARG A 110 -12.63 -16.37 7.61
CA ARG A 110 -11.27 -16.04 8.05
C ARG A 110 -10.46 -17.28 8.39
N PRO A 111 -10.26 -18.21 7.45
CA PRO A 111 -9.64 -19.51 7.74
C PRO A 111 -8.19 -19.41 8.21
N ALA A 112 -7.38 -18.49 7.68
CA ALA A 112 -6.00 -18.30 8.13
C ALA A 112 -5.96 -17.72 9.55
N PHE A 113 -6.81 -16.77 9.88
CA PHE A 113 -6.90 -16.22 11.22
C PHE A 113 -7.28 -17.29 12.26
N GLU A 114 -8.24 -18.16 11.93
CA GLU A 114 -8.63 -19.26 12.81
C GLU A 114 -7.49 -20.27 13.06
N LEU A 115 -6.68 -20.51 12.01
CA LEU A 115 -5.53 -21.41 12.07
C LEU A 115 -4.42 -20.84 12.96
N HIS A 116 -4.12 -19.55 12.79
CA HIS A 116 -3.00 -18.89 13.49
C HIS A 116 -3.37 -18.44 14.91
N HIS A 117 -4.64 -18.19 15.20
CA HIS A 117 -5.12 -17.65 16.47
C HIS A 117 -6.25 -18.49 17.14
N PRO A 118 -6.08 -19.78 17.34
CA PRO A 118 -7.16 -20.64 17.85
C PRO A 118 -7.71 -20.20 19.21
N GLN A 119 -6.85 -19.70 20.11
CA GLN A 119 -7.28 -19.21 21.43
C GLN A 119 -8.19 -17.96 21.36
N MET A 120 -7.94 -17.07 20.38
CA MET A 120 -8.80 -15.90 20.19
C MET A 120 -10.17 -16.31 19.64
N VAL A 121 -10.20 -17.29 18.76
CA VAL A 121 -11.44 -17.83 18.18
C VAL A 121 -12.30 -18.48 19.26
N GLU A 122 -11.72 -19.24 20.19
CA GLU A 122 -12.42 -19.84 21.31
C GLU A 122 -13.03 -18.78 22.26
N LYS A 123 -12.27 -17.71 22.56
CA LYS A 123 -12.78 -16.59 23.36
C LYS A 123 -13.98 -15.91 22.69
N MET A 124 -13.85 -15.57 21.40
CA MET A 124 -14.95 -14.94 20.65
C MET A 124 -16.20 -15.84 20.58
N ARG A 125 -16.04 -17.15 20.46
CA ARG A 125 -17.15 -18.10 20.47
C ARG A 125 -17.82 -18.18 21.84
N ALA A 126 -17.04 -18.18 22.92
CA ALA A 126 -17.55 -18.18 24.29
C ALA A 126 -18.36 -16.90 24.57
N GLU A 127 -17.86 -15.73 24.19
CA GLU A 127 -18.55 -14.44 24.33
C GLU A 127 -19.84 -14.39 23.51
N ALA A 128 -19.84 -14.90 22.28
CA ALA A 128 -21.01 -14.96 21.42
C ALA A 128 -22.11 -15.91 21.97
N HIS A 129 -21.73 -16.95 22.71
CA HIS A 129 -22.68 -17.83 23.40
C HIS A 129 -23.34 -17.14 24.58
N ILE A 130 -22.61 -16.38 25.38
CA ILE A 130 -23.13 -15.63 26.52
C ILE A 130 -24.10 -14.55 26.04
N GLY A 131 -23.80 -13.81 25.00
CA GLY A 131 -24.66 -12.75 24.44
C GLY A 131 -25.96 -13.24 23.78
N ARG A 132 -26.13 -14.56 23.53
CA ARG A 132 -27.38 -15.15 23.03
C ARG A 132 -28.30 -15.65 24.13
N GLN A 133 -27.86 -15.63 25.39
CA GLN A 133 -28.63 -16.09 26.55
C GLN A 133 -29.25 -14.94 27.35
N ILE A 134 -29.01 -13.70 26.93
CA ILE A 134 -29.58 -12.47 27.44
C ILE A 134 -30.61 -11.94 26.43
#